data_5e500d51e3e8f41c160bbdfac46b51f0
#
_entry.id   5e500d51e3e8f41c160bbdfac46b51f0
#
_cell.length_a   1.000
_cell.length_b   1.000
_cell.length_c   1.000
_cell.angle_alpha   90.00
_cell.angle_beta   90.00
_cell.angle_gamma   90.00
#
_symmetry.space_group_name_H-M   'P 1'
#
loop_
_entity.id
_entity.type
_entity.pdbx_description
1 polymer ?
#
loop_
_entity_poly.entity_id
_entity_poly.type
_entity_poly.pdbx_seq_one_letter_code
_entity_poly.pdbx_strand_id
1 'polypeptide(L)'
;NSGAMLSHCLFILKRLPAVERPGIVQVFPTPNATVTMCDLGANVSCKPTMLAQFGVLGAHYDRALNGRSRPRVGVLSNGTEPSKGTKLTRAACELLEKAAAHPEADFDFIGYVEGSGLFDGHVDVVATDGFTGNIVLKTAEGVAEAVTQMVKAAMLKDTRSKLGALLAKPAL
;
A
#
# COMPACT_ATOMS: atom_id res chain seq x y z
N ASN A 1 15.11 -4.01 -11.65
CA ASN A 1 14.53 -5.29 -11.24
C ASN A 1 14.49 -5.35 -9.72
N SER A 2 13.28 -5.53 -9.14
CA SER A 2 13.04 -5.55 -7.69
C SER A 2 13.88 -6.60 -6.93
N GLY A 3 14.12 -7.76 -7.55
CA GLY A 3 14.98 -8.79 -6.96
C GLY A 3 16.43 -8.36 -6.79
N ALA A 4 17.00 -7.64 -7.76
CA ALA A 4 18.36 -7.09 -7.64
C ALA A 4 18.43 -6.02 -6.53
N MET A 5 17.45 -5.12 -6.45
CA MET A 5 17.33 -4.13 -5.40
C MET A 5 17.26 -4.77 -4.01
N LEU A 6 16.39 -5.78 -3.85
CA LEU A 6 16.25 -6.52 -2.60
C LEU A 6 17.55 -7.22 -2.18
N SER A 7 18.25 -7.83 -3.14
CA SER A 7 19.54 -8.49 -2.89
C SER A 7 20.58 -7.47 -2.39
N HIS A 8 20.70 -6.31 -3.02
CA HIS A 8 21.60 -5.25 -2.58
C HIS A 8 21.25 -4.75 -1.17
N CYS A 9 19.95 -4.52 -0.89
CA CYS A 9 19.52 -4.14 0.46
C CYS A 9 19.95 -5.18 1.50
N LEU A 10 19.73 -6.47 1.23
CA LEU A 10 20.06 -7.54 2.16
C LEU A 10 21.56 -7.71 2.39
N PHE A 11 22.38 -7.65 1.33
CA PHE A 11 23.80 -7.93 1.42
C PHE A 11 24.62 -6.72 1.84
N ILE A 12 24.25 -5.50 1.42
CA ILE A 12 25.02 -4.29 1.65
C ILE A 12 24.49 -3.53 2.89
N LEU A 13 23.19 -3.20 2.93
CA LEU A 13 22.60 -2.43 4.01
C LEU A 13 22.28 -3.30 5.23
N LYS A 14 22.13 -4.62 5.02
CA LYS A 14 21.71 -5.60 6.03
C LYS A 14 20.26 -5.35 6.47
N ARG A 15 19.78 -6.20 7.41
CA ARG A 15 18.43 -6.10 7.97
C ARG A 15 18.47 -5.28 9.26
N LEU A 16 17.37 -4.60 9.55
CA LEU A 16 17.15 -4.07 10.88
C LEU A 16 17.10 -5.24 11.90
N PRO A 17 17.59 -5.03 13.14
CA PRO A 17 17.46 -6.04 14.20
C PRO A 17 15.99 -6.51 14.31
N ALA A 18 15.79 -7.80 14.52
CA ALA A 18 14.49 -8.46 14.64
C ALA A 18 13.57 -8.43 13.40
N VAL A 19 13.92 -7.76 12.31
CA VAL A 19 13.16 -7.79 11.05
C VAL A 19 13.56 -9.00 10.22
N GLU A 20 12.60 -9.85 9.82
CA GLU A 20 12.87 -11.07 9.05
C GLU A 20 13.29 -10.77 7.61
N ARG A 21 12.57 -9.87 6.94
CA ARG A 21 12.80 -9.49 5.54
C ARG A 21 12.47 -8.02 5.29
N PRO A 22 13.20 -7.32 4.43
CA PRO A 22 12.77 -6.03 3.93
C PRO A 22 11.57 -6.17 3.01
N GLY A 23 10.69 -5.18 3.00
CA GLY A 23 9.56 -5.04 2.08
C GLY A 23 9.78 -3.88 1.10
N ILE A 24 9.11 -3.94 -0.05
CA ILE A 24 9.03 -2.81 -0.98
C ILE A 24 7.81 -1.97 -0.59
N VAL A 25 8.05 -0.69 -0.36
CA VAL A 25 7.01 0.27 0.02
C VAL A 25 6.69 1.19 -1.16
N GLN A 26 5.41 1.47 -1.37
CA GLN A 26 4.94 2.48 -2.30
C GLN A 26 3.87 3.34 -1.63
N VAL A 27 3.90 4.63 -1.89
CA VAL A 27 2.86 5.57 -1.48
C VAL A 27 1.97 5.85 -2.69
N PHE A 28 0.68 5.62 -2.53
CA PHE A 28 -0.33 5.91 -3.56
C PHE A 28 -1.09 7.18 -3.19
N PRO A 29 -1.38 8.05 -4.15
CA PRO A 29 -2.26 9.18 -3.94
C PRO A 29 -3.70 8.71 -3.73
N THR A 30 -4.42 9.39 -2.85
CA THR A 30 -5.87 9.29 -2.70
C THR A 30 -6.50 10.67 -2.94
N PRO A 31 -7.81 10.81 -3.11
CA PRO A 31 -8.42 12.12 -3.38
C PRO A 31 -8.07 13.19 -2.34
N ASN A 32 -7.85 12.83 -1.09
CA ASN A 32 -7.63 13.80 0.00
C ASN A 32 -6.33 13.57 0.80
N ALA A 33 -5.58 12.50 0.49
CA ALA A 33 -4.42 12.08 1.27
C ALA A 33 -3.50 11.14 0.48
N THR A 34 -2.80 10.28 1.18
CA THR A 34 -1.99 9.19 0.63
C THR A 34 -2.23 7.90 1.41
N VAL A 35 -2.04 6.75 0.79
CA VAL A 35 -1.98 5.44 1.44
C VAL A 35 -0.61 4.80 1.17
N THR A 36 0.02 4.30 2.20
CA THR A 36 1.30 3.59 2.15
C THR A 36 1.04 2.08 2.09
N MET A 37 1.58 1.38 1.13
CA MET A 37 1.45 -0.08 1.04
C MET A 37 2.80 -0.78 1.15
N CYS A 38 2.84 -1.90 1.87
CA CYS A 38 3.98 -2.80 2.06
C CYS A 38 3.48 -4.25 2.25
N ASP A 39 3.97 -5.25 1.52
CA ASP A 39 5.05 -5.38 0.55
C ASP A 39 4.50 -5.39 -0.89
N LEU A 40 5.23 -4.80 -1.83
CA LEU A 40 4.80 -4.68 -3.22
C LEU A 40 5.73 -5.45 -4.19
N GLY A 41 6.07 -6.69 -3.85
CA GLY A 41 6.76 -7.60 -4.76
C GLY A 41 8.15 -8.07 -4.33
N ALA A 42 8.59 -7.80 -3.09
CA ALA A 42 9.84 -8.32 -2.57
C ALA A 42 9.72 -9.77 -2.09
N ASN A 43 8.63 -10.11 -1.41
CA ASN A 43 8.44 -11.40 -0.75
C ASN A 43 7.14 -12.06 -1.21
N VAL A 44 7.23 -12.90 -2.24
CA VAL A 44 6.07 -13.63 -2.80
C VAL A 44 5.46 -14.59 -1.78
N SER A 45 6.30 -15.24 -0.98
CA SER A 45 5.86 -16.13 0.11
C SER A 45 6.17 -15.47 1.45
N CYS A 46 5.14 -15.20 2.23
CA CYS A 46 5.23 -14.57 3.54
C CYS A 46 4.86 -15.52 4.67
N LYS A 47 5.50 -15.33 5.83
CA LYS A 47 5.02 -15.83 7.11
C LYS A 47 4.12 -14.78 7.77
N PRO A 48 3.24 -15.17 8.71
CA PRO A 48 2.42 -14.19 9.46
C PRO A 48 3.24 -13.11 10.15
N THR A 49 4.39 -13.46 10.72
CA THR A 49 5.32 -12.52 11.36
C THR A 49 5.87 -11.50 10.39
N MET A 50 6.23 -11.91 9.17
CA MET A 50 6.70 -11.00 8.12
C MET A 50 5.61 -10.01 7.72
N LEU A 51 4.39 -10.51 7.49
CA LEU A 51 3.26 -9.67 7.10
C LEU A 51 2.90 -8.66 8.21
N ALA A 52 2.93 -9.07 9.47
CA ALA A 52 2.76 -8.16 10.60
C ALA A 52 3.89 -7.11 10.67
N GLN A 53 5.15 -7.53 10.45
CA GLN A 53 6.28 -6.61 10.39
C GLN A 53 6.15 -5.59 9.25
N PHE A 54 5.59 -5.95 8.10
CA PHE A 54 5.32 -5.00 7.02
C PHE A 54 4.31 -3.93 7.42
N GLY A 55 3.32 -4.25 8.24
CA GLY A 55 2.41 -3.26 8.81
C GLY A 55 3.12 -2.27 9.73
N VAL A 56 3.94 -2.77 10.66
CA VAL A 56 4.73 -1.94 11.57
C VAL A 56 5.76 -1.08 10.83
N LEU A 57 6.51 -1.68 9.90
CA LEU A 57 7.49 -0.95 9.08
C LEU A 57 6.82 0.12 8.21
N GLY A 58 5.66 -0.20 7.63
CA GLY A 58 4.85 0.75 6.88
C GLY A 58 4.37 1.92 7.75
N ALA A 59 3.98 1.66 9.00
CA ALA A 59 3.58 2.70 9.94
C ALA A 59 4.74 3.66 10.25
N HIS A 60 5.92 3.14 10.56
CA HIS A 60 7.10 3.97 10.78
C HIS A 60 7.50 4.78 9.54
N TYR A 61 7.43 4.16 8.37
CA TYR A 61 7.69 4.84 7.09
C TYR A 61 6.69 5.96 6.84
N ASP A 62 5.41 5.72 7.04
CA ASP A 62 4.34 6.71 6.86
C ASP A 62 4.49 7.90 7.82
N ARG A 63 4.84 7.64 9.09
CA ARG A 63 5.15 8.67 10.07
C ARG A 63 6.30 9.56 9.63
N ALA A 64 7.37 8.95 9.14
CA ALA A 64 8.57 9.68 8.72
C ALA A 64 8.33 10.55 7.48
N LEU A 65 7.53 10.08 6.51
CA LEU A 65 7.32 10.79 5.25
C LEU A 65 6.08 11.67 5.24
N ASN A 66 4.97 11.19 5.80
CA ASN A 66 3.69 11.88 5.76
C ASN A 66 3.37 12.65 7.06
N GLY A 67 4.23 12.52 8.08
CA GLY A 67 4.10 13.26 9.35
C GLY A 67 2.91 12.81 10.23
N ARG A 68 2.27 11.67 9.93
CA ARG A 68 1.17 11.15 10.76
C ARG A 68 1.70 10.64 12.08
N SER A 69 1.22 11.16 13.20
CA SER A 69 1.68 10.75 14.53
C SER A 69 1.28 9.32 14.88
N ARG A 70 0.10 8.88 14.41
CA ARG A 70 -0.48 7.57 14.71
C ARG A 70 -1.25 7.02 13.51
N PRO A 71 -0.56 6.45 12.49
CA PRO A 71 -1.20 5.97 11.26
C PRO A 71 -2.10 4.77 11.53
N ARG A 72 -3.21 4.69 10.79
CA ARG A 72 -4.16 3.57 10.80
C ARG A 72 -3.63 2.47 9.88
N VAL A 73 -3.30 1.32 10.48
CA VAL A 73 -2.72 0.15 9.80
C VAL A 73 -3.79 -0.91 9.57
N GLY A 74 -3.94 -1.37 8.33
CA GLY A 74 -4.81 -2.51 7.98
C GLY A 74 -4.05 -3.60 7.23
N VAL A 75 -4.66 -4.78 7.14
CA VAL A 75 -4.17 -5.92 6.33
C VAL A 75 -5.09 -6.10 5.13
N LEU A 76 -4.50 -6.15 3.92
CA LEU A 76 -5.26 -6.36 2.69
C LEU A 76 -5.95 -7.72 2.70
N SER A 77 -7.24 -7.73 2.42
CA SER A 77 -8.08 -8.92 2.43
C SER A 77 -9.17 -8.86 1.37
N ASN A 78 -9.89 -9.96 1.19
CA ASN A 78 -11.05 -10.10 0.32
C ASN A 78 -12.39 -9.73 0.98
N GLY A 79 -12.35 -9.16 2.17
CA GLY A 79 -13.50 -8.73 2.95
C GLY A 79 -13.04 -8.15 4.27
N THR A 80 -13.87 -7.33 4.90
CA THR A 80 -13.56 -6.65 6.17
C THR A 80 -13.98 -7.47 7.40
N GLU A 81 -14.83 -8.50 7.23
CA GLU A 81 -15.32 -9.30 8.33
C GLU A 81 -14.22 -10.21 8.93
N PRO A 82 -14.22 -10.48 10.23
CA PRO A 82 -13.20 -11.30 10.90
C PRO A 82 -13.05 -12.73 10.32
N SER A 83 -14.10 -13.26 9.68
CA SER A 83 -14.10 -14.58 9.06
C SER A 83 -13.36 -14.64 7.71
N LYS A 84 -13.12 -13.49 7.10
CA LYS A 84 -12.45 -13.37 5.80
C LYS A 84 -10.92 -13.57 5.90
N GLY A 85 -10.28 -13.41 4.76
CA GLY A 85 -8.84 -13.56 4.65
C GLY A 85 -8.39 -15.02 4.64
N THR A 86 -7.10 -15.19 4.42
CA THR A 86 -6.39 -16.47 4.41
C THR A 86 -5.89 -16.83 5.82
N LYS A 87 -5.36 -18.05 5.98
CA LYS A 87 -4.65 -18.42 7.24
C LYS A 87 -3.50 -17.45 7.54
N LEU A 88 -2.79 -16.99 6.51
CA LEU A 88 -1.70 -16.03 6.61
C LEU A 88 -2.18 -14.69 7.18
N THR A 89 -3.21 -14.10 6.55
CA THR A 89 -3.69 -12.77 6.93
C THR A 89 -4.36 -12.78 8.29
N ARG A 90 -5.11 -13.84 8.66
CA ARG A 90 -5.69 -13.98 10.00
C ARG A 90 -4.63 -14.00 11.10
N ALA A 91 -3.61 -14.85 10.95
CA ALA A 91 -2.53 -14.92 11.93
C ALA A 91 -1.70 -13.61 12.01
N ALA A 92 -1.54 -12.90 10.89
CA ALA A 92 -0.90 -11.59 10.89
C ALA A 92 -1.74 -10.51 11.59
N CYS A 93 -3.07 -10.52 11.42
CA CYS A 93 -3.97 -9.62 12.15
C CYS A 93 -3.87 -9.81 13.67
N GLU A 94 -3.87 -11.05 14.15
CA GLU A 94 -3.68 -11.34 15.58
C GLU A 94 -2.36 -10.79 16.13
N LEU A 95 -1.29 -10.83 15.33
CA LEU A 95 0.01 -10.27 15.71
C LEU A 95 -0.01 -8.74 15.72
N LEU A 96 -0.64 -8.11 14.74
CA LEU A 96 -0.77 -6.65 14.65
C LEU A 96 -1.69 -6.10 15.76
N GLU A 97 -2.77 -6.80 16.08
CA GLU A 97 -3.65 -6.44 17.19
C GLU A 97 -2.91 -6.44 18.54
N LYS A 98 -2.11 -7.49 18.77
CA LYS A 98 -1.24 -7.56 19.97
C LYS A 98 -0.19 -6.46 19.98
N ALA A 99 0.42 -6.16 18.81
CA ALA A 99 1.42 -5.10 18.70
C ALA A 99 0.80 -3.71 18.94
N ALA A 100 -0.39 -3.45 18.39
CA ALA A 100 -1.10 -2.17 18.60
C ALA A 100 -1.59 -1.96 20.04
N ALA A 101 -1.83 -3.05 20.76
CA ALA A 101 -2.19 -3.00 22.18
C ALA A 101 -0.99 -2.72 23.12
N HIS A 102 0.24 -2.74 22.61
CA HIS A 102 1.42 -2.43 23.42
C HIS A 102 1.44 -0.94 23.80
N PRO A 103 1.83 -0.58 25.06
CA PRO A 103 1.85 0.82 25.50
C PRO A 103 2.73 1.76 24.65
N GLU A 104 3.78 1.23 24.03
CA GLU A 104 4.67 1.97 23.14
C GLU A 104 4.25 1.96 21.68
N ALA A 105 3.07 1.37 21.36
CA ALA A 105 2.58 1.35 19.99
C ALA A 105 2.26 2.76 19.51
N ASP A 106 2.75 3.09 18.35
CA ASP A 106 2.61 4.39 17.71
C ASP A 106 1.77 4.35 16.41
N PHE A 107 0.93 3.32 16.30
CA PHE A 107 -0.06 3.12 15.23
C PHE A 107 -1.36 2.54 15.78
N ASP A 108 -2.44 2.67 15.03
CA ASP A 108 -3.74 2.04 15.31
C ASP A 108 -3.96 0.90 14.32
N PHE A 109 -4.28 -0.30 14.83
CA PHE A 109 -4.65 -1.40 13.96
C PHE A 109 -6.16 -1.41 13.72
N ILE A 110 -6.58 -1.34 12.46
CA ILE A 110 -7.99 -1.24 12.04
C ILE A 110 -8.57 -2.53 11.46
N GLY A 111 -7.82 -3.64 11.47
CA GLY A 111 -8.28 -4.92 10.94
C GLY A 111 -8.05 -5.08 9.44
N TYR A 112 -9.01 -5.69 8.76
CA TYR A 112 -8.95 -5.92 7.32
C TYR A 112 -9.35 -4.69 6.50
N VAL A 113 -8.71 -4.57 5.33
CA VAL A 113 -8.99 -3.56 4.31
C VAL A 113 -9.21 -4.27 2.98
N GLU A 114 -10.30 -3.95 2.29
CA GLU A 114 -10.54 -4.42 0.92
C GLU A 114 -9.85 -3.57 -0.12
N GLY A 115 -9.66 -4.12 -1.33
CA GLY A 115 -9.10 -3.39 -2.45
C GLY A 115 -9.87 -2.11 -2.80
N SER A 116 -11.20 -2.11 -2.65
CA SER A 116 -12.06 -0.94 -2.84
C SER A 116 -11.79 0.18 -1.83
N GLY A 117 -11.42 -0.18 -0.60
CA GLY A 117 -11.14 0.76 0.48
C GLY A 117 -9.73 1.34 0.50
N LEU A 118 -8.84 0.93 -0.42
CA LEU A 118 -7.47 1.43 -0.45
C LEU A 118 -7.37 2.95 -0.67
N PHE A 119 -8.34 3.52 -1.38
CA PHE A 119 -8.27 4.91 -1.85
C PHE A 119 -9.33 5.84 -1.24
N ASP A 120 -10.11 5.37 -0.28
CA ASP A 120 -11.21 6.14 0.33
C ASP A 120 -10.78 6.99 1.55
N GLY A 121 -9.54 6.81 2.02
CA GLY A 121 -8.95 7.61 3.08
C GLY A 121 -9.24 7.14 4.50
N HIS A 122 -9.83 5.95 4.70
CA HIS A 122 -10.04 5.39 6.04
C HIS A 122 -8.82 4.65 6.58
N VAL A 123 -7.85 4.30 5.75
CA VAL A 123 -6.59 3.62 6.09
C VAL A 123 -5.39 4.46 5.65
N ASP A 124 -4.32 4.42 6.41
CA ASP A 124 -3.08 5.13 6.11
C ASP A 124 -1.98 4.19 5.64
N VAL A 125 -1.95 2.97 6.18
CA VAL A 125 -0.96 1.93 5.86
C VAL A 125 -1.64 0.60 5.63
N VAL A 126 -1.30 -0.07 4.54
CA VAL A 126 -1.83 -1.39 4.20
C VAL A 126 -0.71 -2.40 4.07
N ALA A 127 -0.73 -3.43 4.92
CA ALA A 127 0.17 -4.56 4.85
C ALA A 127 -0.38 -5.63 3.90
N THR A 128 0.47 -6.16 3.04
CA THR A 128 0.15 -7.25 2.12
C THR A 128 1.38 -8.13 1.88
N ASP A 129 1.19 -9.36 1.40
CA ASP A 129 2.31 -10.15 0.87
C ASP A 129 2.75 -9.59 -0.50
N GLY A 130 4.00 -9.88 -0.87
CA GLY A 130 4.57 -9.32 -2.10
C GLY A 130 3.91 -9.81 -3.39
N PHE A 131 3.26 -10.99 -3.39
CA PHE A 131 2.52 -11.45 -4.56
C PHE A 131 1.25 -10.63 -4.76
N THR A 132 0.42 -10.54 -3.74
CA THR A 132 -0.83 -9.77 -3.77
C THR A 132 -0.53 -8.27 -3.98
N GLY A 133 0.45 -7.73 -3.27
CA GLY A 133 0.86 -6.34 -3.39
C GLY A 133 1.36 -5.98 -4.80
N ASN A 134 2.13 -6.85 -5.43
CA ASN A 134 2.57 -6.63 -6.82
C ASN A 134 1.41 -6.67 -7.82
N ILE A 135 0.42 -7.53 -7.60
CA ILE A 135 -0.81 -7.53 -8.42
C ILE A 135 -1.55 -6.21 -8.27
N VAL A 136 -1.76 -5.73 -7.05
CA VAL A 136 -2.41 -4.43 -6.79
C VAL A 136 -1.65 -3.31 -7.48
N LEU A 137 -0.32 -3.24 -7.32
CA LEU A 137 0.52 -2.23 -7.96
C LEU A 137 0.36 -2.24 -9.47
N LYS A 138 0.53 -3.41 -10.12
CA LYS A 138 0.45 -3.53 -11.58
C LYS A 138 -0.95 -3.28 -12.12
N THR A 139 -1.98 -3.64 -11.36
CA THR A 139 -3.37 -3.32 -11.72
C THR A 139 -3.61 -1.81 -11.64
N ALA A 140 -3.17 -1.16 -10.56
CA ALA A 140 -3.30 0.29 -10.39
C ALA A 140 -2.56 1.07 -11.50
N GLU A 141 -1.32 0.68 -11.82
CA GLU A 141 -0.56 1.23 -12.95
C GLU A 141 -1.31 1.09 -14.28
N GLY A 142 -1.81 -0.11 -14.59
CA GLY A 142 -2.53 -0.38 -15.84
C GLY A 142 -3.85 0.39 -15.94
N VAL A 143 -4.61 0.47 -14.85
CA VAL A 143 -5.87 1.25 -14.82
C VAL A 143 -5.58 2.74 -14.97
N ALA A 144 -4.58 3.28 -14.28
CA ALA A 144 -4.19 4.69 -14.40
C ALA A 144 -3.78 5.04 -15.82
N GLU A 145 -3.00 4.19 -16.48
CA GLU A 145 -2.61 4.35 -17.88
C GLU A 145 -3.84 4.32 -18.81
N ALA A 146 -4.72 3.33 -18.67
CA ALA A 146 -5.91 3.19 -19.49
C ALA A 146 -6.85 4.41 -19.35
N VAL A 147 -7.11 4.84 -18.10
CA VAL A 147 -7.94 6.04 -17.83
C VAL A 147 -7.30 7.29 -18.44
N THR A 148 -6.00 7.46 -18.27
CA THR A 148 -5.26 8.59 -18.86
C THR A 148 -5.39 8.61 -20.39
N GLN A 149 -5.26 7.47 -21.05
CA GLN A 149 -5.42 7.37 -22.51
C GLN A 149 -6.86 7.65 -22.94
N MET A 150 -7.85 7.14 -22.20
CA MET A 150 -9.29 7.41 -22.48
C MET A 150 -9.61 8.91 -22.35
N VAL A 151 -9.15 9.56 -21.29
CA VAL A 151 -9.33 11.01 -21.07
C VAL A 151 -8.66 11.79 -22.19
N LYS A 152 -7.41 11.46 -22.53
CA LYS A 152 -6.68 12.11 -23.63
C LYS A 152 -7.41 11.93 -24.98
N ALA A 153 -7.90 10.74 -25.28
CA ALA A 153 -8.67 10.49 -26.50
C ALA A 153 -9.97 11.32 -26.54
N ALA A 154 -10.70 11.40 -25.42
CA ALA A 154 -11.91 12.21 -25.31
C ALA A 154 -11.62 13.70 -25.51
N MET A 155 -10.55 14.21 -24.92
CA MET A 155 -10.11 15.61 -25.04
C MET A 155 -9.68 15.98 -26.48
N LEU A 156 -9.20 15.03 -27.25
CA LEU A 156 -8.71 15.24 -28.63
C LEU A 156 -9.73 14.89 -29.72
N LYS A 157 -10.94 14.43 -29.35
CA LYS A 157 -11.94 13.87 -30.26
C LYS A 157 -12.38 14.84 -31.35
N ASP A 158 -12.67 16.07 -31.01
CA ASP A 158 -13.17 17.10 -31.93
C ASP A 158 -12.66 18.51 -31.55
N THR A 159 -12.98 19.50 -32.37
CA THR A 159 -12.51 20.90 -32.17
C THR A 159 -13.02 21.51 -30.86
N ARG A 160 -14.26 21.19 -30.45
CA ARG A 160 -14.85 21.70 -29.19
C ARG A 160 -14.12 21.10 -27.98
N SER A 161 -13.87 19.78 -28.00
CA SER A 161 -13.14 19.05 -26.96
C SER A 161 -11.69 19.58 -26.82
N LYS A 162 -11.02 19.86 -27.94
CA LYS A 162 -9.67 20.45 -27.95
C LYS A 162 -9.64 21.84 -27.34
N LEU A 163 -10.63 22.68 -27.66
CA LEU A 163 -10.75 24.00 -27.06
C LEU A 163 -11.02 23.94 -25.55
N GLY A 164 -11.92 23.04 -25.14
CA GLY A 164 -12.19 22.75 -23.72
C GLY A 164 -10.93 22.27 -22.97
N ALA A 165 -10.18 21.35 -23.57
CA ALA A 165 -8.91 20.86 -23.01
C ALA A 165 -7.86 21.97 -22.86
N LEU A 166 -7.78 22.89 -23.85
CA LEU A 166 -6.88 24.04 -23.77
C LEU A 166 -7.23 24.96 -22.61
N LEU A 167 -8.51 25.20 -22.38
CA LEU A 167 -9.00 26.03 -21.26
C LEU A 167 -8.82 25.34 -19.90
N ALA A 168 -8.93 24.00 -19.83
CA ALA A 168 -8.75 23.22 -18.62
C ALA A 168 -7.27 22.98 -18.25
N LYS A 169 -6.33 23.16 -19.18
CA LYS A 169 -4.90 22.86 -18.99
C LYS A 169 -4.27 23.47 -17.72
N PRO A 170 -4.62 24.70 -17.26
CA PRO A 170 -4.05 25.24 -16.03
C PRO A 170 -4.54 24.54 -14.75
N ALA A 171 -5.64 23.76 -14.82
CA ALA A 171 -6.24 23.03 -13.69
C ALA A 171 -5.88 21.53 -13.67
N LEU A 172 -5.26 21.02 -14.74
CA LEU A 172 -4.79 19.64 -14.89
C LEU A 172 -3.29 19.54 -14.66
#